data_0beaf4b6405abaf3631f2017f452dbf1
#
_entry.id   0beaf4b6405abaf3631f2017f452dbf1
#
_cell.length_a   1.000
_cell.length_b   1.000
_cell.length_c   1.000
_cell.angle_alpha   90.00
_cell.angle_beta   90.00
_cell.angle_gamma   90.00
#
_symmetry.space_group_name_H-M   'P 1'
#
loop_
_entity.id
_entity.type
_entity.pdbx_description
1 polymer ?
#
loop_
_entity_poly.entity_id
_entity_poly.type
_entity_poly.pdbx_seq_one_letter_code
_entity_poly.pdbx_strand_id
1 'polypeptide(L)'
;MKILMVQPGKIPHETDIEPGLRSLQAAVDGSIQAVYPYEDPVALICNEEGKFLGLPLNRALRDDTGEIYDIIAGNFLITGLG
;
A
#
# COMPACT_ATOMS: atom_id res chain seq x y z
N MET A 1 -0.31 -15.41 2.99
CA MET A 1 -1.25 -14.48 3.66
C MET A 1 -2.11 -13.77 2.61
N LYS A 2 -3.37 -13.57 2.94
CA LYS A 2 -4.28 -12.88 2.02
C LYS A 2 -4.15 -11.38 2.17
N ILE A 3 -4.01 -10.69 1.03
CA ILE A 3 -3.89 -9.25 0.99
C ILE A 3 -4.81 -8.68 -0.09
N LEU A 4 -5.04 -7.37 -0.01
CA LEU A 4 -5.66 -6.62 -1.11
C LEU A 4 -4.54 -5.87 -1.82
N MET A 5 -4.28 -6.23 -3.08
CA MET A 5 -3.26 -5.59 -3.89
C MET A 5 -3.87 -4.42 -4.65
N VAL A 6 -3.22 -3.26 -4.58
CA VAL A 6 -3.66 -2.05 -5.28
C VAL A 6 -2.52 -1.54 -6.17
N GLN A 7 -2.73 -1.64 -7.47
CA GLN A 7 -1.74 -1.21 -8.47
C GLN A 7 -2.22 0.07 -9.16
N PRO A 8 -1.30 0.94 -9.60
CA PRO A 8 -1.68 2.16 -10.30
C PRO A 8 -2.57 1.87 -11.52
N GLY A 9 -3.71 2.58 -11.61
CA GLY A 9 -4.61 2.46 -12.76
C GLY A 9 -5.38 1.16 -12.87
N LYS A 10 -5.32 0.29 -11.86
CA LYS A 10 -6.00 -1.01 -11.88
C LYS A 10 -6.99 -1.14 -10.74
N ILE A 11 -7.97 -2.02 -10.92
CA ILE A 11 -8.94 -2.34 -9.88
C ILE A 11 -8.23 -3.16 -8.79
N PRO A 12 -8.40 -2.81 -7.50
CA PRO A 12 -7.84 -3.60 -6.41
C PRO A 12 -8.36 -5.04 -6.45
N HIS A 13 -7.50 -5.98 -6.11
CA HIS A 13 -7.88 -7.40 -6.10
C HIS A 13 -7.25 -8.14 -4.92
N GLU A 14 -7.96 -9.13 -4.43
CA GLU A 14 -7.44 -10.03 -3.40
C GLU A 14 -6.45 -11.01 -4.03
N THR A 15 -5.37 -11.26 -3.32
CA THR A 15 -4.41 -12.28 -3.70
C THR A 15 -3.69 -12.80 -2.46
N ASP A 16 -2.99 -13.91 -2.62
CA ASP A 16 -2.16 -14.48 -1.57
C ASP A 16 -0.69 -14.26 -1.89
N ILE A 17 0.08 -13.91 -0.87
CA ILE A 17 1.54 -13.84 -0.97
C ILE A 17 2.14 -14.64 0.16
N GLU A 18 3.40 -15.05 0.01
CA GLU A 18 4.13 -15.68 1.09
C GLU A 18 4.28 -14.72 2.26
N PRO A 19 4.10 -15.19 3.51
CA PRO A 19 4.34 -14.31 4.66
C PRO A 19 5.82 -13.95 4.75
N GLY A 20 6.08 -12.74 5.24
CA GLY A 20 7.44 -12.30 5.51
C GLY A 20 7.84 -11.05 4.75
N LEU A 21 8.94 -10.47 5.17
CA LEU A 21 9.43 -9.18 4.68
C LEU A 21 9.75 -9.20 3.18
N ARG A 22 10.38 -10.28 2.69
CA ARG A 22 10.77 -10.36 1.29
C ARG A 22 9.59 -10.31 0.33
N SER A 23 8.49 -10.98 0.68
CA SER A 23 7.30 -10.97 -0.16
C SER A 23 6.66 -9.58 -0.16
N LEU A 24 6.64 -8.91 0.98
CA LEU A 24 6.15 -7.54 1.06
C LEU A 24 7.01 -6.59 0.23
N GLN A 25 8.32 -6.72 0.33
CA GLN A 25 9.25 -5.91 -0.45
C GLN A 25 9.09 -6.16 -1.95
N ALA A 26 8.92 -7.41 -2.35
CA ALA A 26 8.69 -7.74 -3.76
C ALA A 26 7.37 -7.14 -4.27
N ALA A 27 6.33 -7.15 -3.45
CA ALA A 27 5.03 -6.62 -3.83
C ALA A 27 5.07 -5.11 -4.11
N VAL A 28 5.89 -4.37 -3.39
CA VAL A 28 5.98 -2.91 -3.51
C VAL A 28 7.27 -2.44 -4.19
N ASP A 29 8.08 -3.36 -4.70
CA ASP A 29 9.32 -3.07 -5.43
C ASP A 29 10.40 -2.35 -4.61
N GLY A 30 10.50 -2.64 -3.33
CA GLY A 30 11.56 -2.07 -2.51
C GLY A 30 11.26 -2.09 -1.02
N SER A 31 11.93 -1.24 -0.27
CA SER A 31 11.75 -1.13 1.17
C SER A 31 10.31 -0.75 1.49
N ILE A 32 9.77 -1.33 2.57
CA ILE A 32 8.37 -1.11 2.94
C ILE A 32 8.22 -0.02 3.98
N GLN A 33 7.08 0.65 3.91
CA GLN A 33 6.57 1.53 4.95
C GLN A 33 5.15 1.09 5.27
N ALA A 34 4.83 1.01 6.56
CA ALA A 34 3.47 0.72 6.99
C ALA A 34 2.79 2.00 7.45
N VAL A 35 1.60 2.26 6.97
CA VAL A 35 0.78 3.38 7.42
C VAL A 35 -0.60 2.86 7.80
N TYR A 36 -1.31 3.63 8.62
CA TYR A 36 -2.58 3.19 9.20
C TYR A 36 -3.65 4.26 8.97
N PRO A 37 -4.06 4.47 7.69
CA PRO A 37 -4.98 5.57 7.36
C PRO A 37 -6.45 5.26 7.67
N TYR A 38 -6.75 4.07 8.14
CA TYR A 38 -8.12 3.62 8.38
C TYR A 38 -8.36 3.33 9.85
N GLU A 39 -9.62 3.42 10.28
CA GLU A 39 -10.02 2.99 11.61
C GLU A 39 -10.04 1.48 11.76
N ASP A 40 -10.23 0.77 10.66
CA ASP A 40 -10.22 -0.68 10.65
C ASP A 40 -8.84 -1.24 11.03
N PRO A 41 -8.78 -2.43 11.64
CA PRO A 41 -7.51 -3.04 12.05
C PRO A 41 -6.75 -3.62 10.85
N VAL A 42 -6.33 -2.76 9.95
CA VAL A 42 -5.56 -3.10 8.75
C VAL A 42 -4.38 -2.15 8.63
N ALA A 43 -3.32 -2.62 7.97
CA ALA A 43 -2.16 -1.80 7.62
C ALA A 43 -2.11 -1.63 6.10
N LEU A 44 -1.72 -0.45 5.66
CA LEU A 44 -1.37 -0.18 4.28
C LEU A 44 0.14 -0.26 4.18
N ILE A 45 0.65 -1.17 3.33
CA ILE A 45 2.08 -1.39 3.12
C ILE A 45 2.44 -0.84 1.74
N CYS A 46 3.34 0.11 1.70
CA CYS A 46 3.77 0.75 0.44
C CYS A 46 5.28 0.83 0.36
N ASN A 47 5.79 1.25 -0.80
CA ASN A 47 7.22 1.50 -0.96
C ASN A 47 7.59 2.77 -0.19
N GLU A 48 8.57 2.66 0.69
CA GLU A 48 9.03 3.78 1.52
C GLU A 48 9.53 4.96 0.70
N GLU A 49 10.11 4.68 -0.47
CA GLU A 49 10.73 5.68 -1.32
C GLU A 49 10.02 5.85 -2.67
N GLY A 50 8.76 5.43 -2.77
CA GLY A 50 8.05 5.38 -4.06
C GLY A 50 8.04 6.70 -4.80
N LYS A 51 7.75 7.81 -4.13
CA LYS A 51 7.74 9.14 -4.77
C LYS A 51 9.16 9.58 -5.17
N PHE A 52 10.13 9.30 -4.33
CA PHE A 52 11.53 9.62 -4.61
C PHE A 52 12.05 8.83 -5.82
N LEU A 53 11.64 7.58 -5.96
CA LEU A 53 12.03 6.72 -7.08
C LEU A 53 11.26 7.03 -8.37
N GLY A 54 10.27 7.91 -8.31
CA GLY A 54 9.45 8.24 -9.48
C GLY A 54 8.48 7.14 -9.89
N LEU A 55 8.07 6.29 -8.96
CA LEU A 55 7.08 5.26 -9.27
C LEU A 55 5.74 5.91 -9.64
N PRO A 56 4.92 5.24 -10.49
CA PRO A 56 3.63 5.80 -10.88
C PRO A 56 2.75 6.11 -9.67
N LEU A 57 2.10 7.28 -9.70
CA LEU A 57 1.16 7.64 -8.63
C LEU A 57 -0.03 6.69 -8.64
N ASN A 58 -0.47 6.30 -7.46
CA ASN A 58 -1.51 5.30 -7.29
C ASN A 58 -2.78 5.94 -6.70
N ARG A 59 -2.90 5.99 -5.39
CA ARG A 59 -4.11 6.48 -4.72
C ARG A 59 -3.76 7.61 -3.77
N ALA A 60 -4.69 8.55 -3.63
CA ALA A 60 -4.61 9.62 -2.65
C ALA A 60 -5.15 9.13 -1.31
N LEU A 61 -4.49 9.52 -0.22
CA LEU A 61 -4.98 9.32 1.13
C LEU A 61 -5.69 10.60 1.59
N ARG A 62 -6.89 10.45 2.10
CA ARG A 62 -7.72 11.58 2.52
C ARG A 62 -8.00 11.52 4.01
N ASP A 63 -8.13 12.70 4.63
CA ASP A 63 -8.52 12.79 6.02
C ASP A 63 -10.05 12.76 6.18
N ASP A 64 -10.53 12.94 7.39
CA ASP A 64 -11.97 12.90 7.71
C ASP A 64 -12.77 13.99 6.99
N THR A 65 -12.13 15.06 6.58
CA THR A 65 -12.79 16.15 5.84
C THR A 65 -12.76 15.95 4.33
N GLY A 66 -12.12 14.88 3.87
CA GLY A 66 -11.97 14.58 2.44
C GLY A 66 -10.76 15.24 1.80
N GLU A 67 -9.94 15.93 2.57
CA GLU A 67 -8.74 16.56 2.03
C GLU A 67 -7.61 15.55 1.84
N ILE A 68 -6.90 15.68 0.72
CA ILE A 68 -5.75 14.83 0.43
C ILE A 68 -4.57 15.28 1.29
N TYR A 69 -4.02 14.35 2.09
CA TYR A 69 -2.84 14.65 2.89
C TYR A 69 -1.60 13.88 2.42
N ASP A 70 -1.77 12.87 1.56
CA ASP A 70 -0.65 12.15 0.97
C ASP A 70 -1.12 11.43 -0.29
N ILE A 71 -0.16 11.02 -1.13
CA ILE A 71 -0.41 10.23 -2.33
C ILE A 71 0.59 9.08 -2.30
N ILE A 72 0.09 7.86 -2.50
CA ILE A 72 0.93 6.67 -2.57
C ILE A 72 1.43 6.51 -4.00
N ALA A 73 2.74 6.32 -4.16
CA ALA A 73 3.38 6.04 -5.45
C ALA A 73 3.78 4.57 -5.52
N GLY A 74 3.51 3.92 -6.64
CA GLY A 74 3.78 2.51 -6.85
C GLY A 74 2.69 1.60 -6.30
N ASN A 75 2.93 0.30 -6.36
CA ASN A 75 2.02 -0.69 -5.80
C ASN A 75 1.96 -0.57 -4.28
N PHE A 76 0.79 -0.81 -3.72
CA PHE A 76 0.67 -1.00 -2.29
C PHE A 76 -0.32 -2.12 -2.00
N LEU A 77 -0.32 -2.57 -0.76
CA LEU A 77 -1.23 -3.63 -0.34
C LEU A 77 -1.85 -3.29 1.01
N ILE A 78 -2.99 -3.89 1.27
CA ILE A 78 -3.67 -3.77 2.54
C ILE A 78 -3.74 -5.15 3.16
N THR A 79 -3.33 -5.26 4.42
CA THR A 79 -3.33 -6.52 5.16
C THR A 79 -3.94 -6.32 6.54
N GLY A 80 -4.60 -7.37 7.04
CA GLY A 80 -5.18 -7.34 8.38
C GLY A 80 -4.12 -7.39 9.48
N LEU A 81 -4.43 -6.78 10.62
CA LEU A 81 -3.57 -6.76 11.80
C LEU A 81 -3.91 -7.85 12.81
N GLY A 82 -4.91 -8.63 12.55
CA GLY A 82 -5.36 -9.67 13.45
C GLY A 82 -4.80 -11.06 13.11
#